data_e37daa0efdd3f9769d282ab01b355187
#
_entry.id   e37daa0efdd3f9769d282ab01b355187
#
_cell.length_a   1.000
_cell.length_b   1.000
_cell.length_c   1.000
_cell.angle_alpha   90.00
_cell.angle_beta   90.00
_cell.angle_gamma   90.00
#
_symmetry.space_group_name_H-M   'P 1'
#
loop_
_entity.id
_entity.type
_entity.pdbx_description
1 polymer ?
#
loop_
_entity_poly.entity_id
_entity_poly.type
_entity_poly.pdbx_seq_one_letter_code
_entity_poly.pdbx_strand_id
1 'polypeptide(L)'
;MRDVKHVPLPKLPKKLVPRYYVPLSLVYKFLRRDLSVTDRRLGRKYSELFGKYNFELVICFDLDLLIWPVSANSRSRLVFDAREYYPRQFEDRFLWKFVFGYYAHQLCKQLLRFVDNGITVSPGLKEAYKRNYGFETSVLLSLPDPAYLPVKRLQHGEKIRLIYHGNANPSRSIELMVQMVQNLDHRFEMDFMVLPEKSSYVEMLKRLAGDDCRIRFIPPQKMTDIVKFIHGYDIGVFLVPPKNFNLKHCLPNKFFEYIQASLAVAIGPSPDMQSIVEREKIGLVSESFDPLDLAEALNRVELSDINQWKQQSSRLARKLNSEKNFVTFKTLIQST
;
A
#
# COMPACT_ATOMS: atom_id res chain seq x y z
N MET A 1 -9.54 -6.91 25.06
CA MET A 1 -9.65 -7.80 23.88
C MET A 1 -10.15 -9.14 24.40
N ARG A 2 -11.37 -9.57 24.06
CA ARG A 2 -11.84 -10.92 24.34
C ARG A 2 -11.02 -11.89 23.50
N ASP A 3 -10.74 -13.07 24.05
CA ASP A 3 -9.82 -14.08 23.50
C ASP A 3 -10.04 -14.33 22.00
N VAL A 4 -9.06 -13.95 21.19
CA VAL A 4 -9.02 -14.30 19.78
C VAL A 4 -8.59 -15.76 19.68
N LYS A 5 -9.53 -16.65 19.40
CA LYS A 5 -9.25 -18.06 19.24
C LYS A 5 -8.64 -18.31 17.87
N HIS A 6 -7.35 -18.63 17.81
CA HIS A 6 -6.70 -19.11 16.60
C HIS A 6 -7.16 -20.52 16.25
N VAL A 7 -7.91 -20.64 15.17
CA VAL A 7 -8.25 -21.94 14.59
C VAL A 7 -7.38 -22.10 13.33
N PRO A 8 -6.39 -23.03 13.33
CA PRO A 8 -5.60 -23.26 12.14
C PRO A 8 -6.51 -23.80 11.03
N LEU A 9 -6.51 -23.13 9.88
CA LEU A 9 -7.16 -23.66 8.69
C LEU A 9 -6.49 -24.99 8.31
N PRO A 10 -7.25 -26.00 7.85
CA PRO A 10 -6.68 -27.24 7.34
C PRO A 10 -5.61 -26.88 6.30
N LYS A 11 -4.37 -27.35 6.52
CA LYS A 11 -3.30 -27.10 5.55
C LYS A 11 -3.78 -27.60 4.19
N LEU A 12 -3.91 -26.68 3.23
CA LEU A 12 -4.05 -27.09 1.84
C LEU A 12 -2.93 -28.06 1.52
N PRO A 13 -3.22 -29.21 0.93
CA PRO A 13 -2.16 -30.02 0.38
C PRO A 13 -1.34 -29.09 -0.54
N LYS A 14 -0.06 -28.86 -0.22
CA LYS A 14 0.86 -27.97 -0.97
C LYS A 14 0.86 -28.20 -2.49
N LYS A 15 0.18 -29.27 -2.94
CA LYS A 15 0.10 -29.71 -4.33
C LYS A 15 -1.17 -29.25 -5.09
N LEU A 16 -2.22 -28.72 -4.42
CA LEU A 16 -3.53 -28.64 -5.09
C LEU A 16 -3.94 -27.27 -5.65
N VAL A 17 -3.74 -26.14 -5.00
CA VAL A 17 -4.37 -24.91 -5.48
C VAL A 17 -3.55 -24.14 -6.52
N PRO A 18 -2.29 -23.72 -6.30
CA PRO A 18 -1.57 -22.96 -7.33
C PRO A 18 -1.07 -23.80 -8.51
N ARG A 19 -0.73 -25.08 -8.31
CA ARG A 19 -0.14 -25.95 -9.35
C ARG A 19 -1.13 -26.52 -10.35
N TYR A 20 -2.38 -26.74 -9.96
CA TYR A 20 -3.42 -27.27 -10.85
C TYR A 20 -4.17 -26.19 -11.62
N TYR A 21 -4.52 -25.10 -10.93
CA TYR A 21 -5.31 -24.05 -11.57
C TYR A 21 -4.49 -23.19 -12.52
N VAL A 22 -3.20 -23.05 -12.30
CA VAL A 22 -2.32 -22.24 -13.16
C VAL A 22 -2.12 -22.87 -14.55
N PRO A 23 -1.74 -24.15 -14.70
CA PRO A 23 -1.73 -24.81 -16.00
C PRO A 23 -3.10 -24.91 -16.66
N LEU A 24 -4.14 -25.23 -15.86
CA LEU A 24 -5.52 -25.26 -16.35
C LEU A 24 -5.99 -23.89 -16.82
N SER A 25 -5.64 -22.80 -16.14
CA SER A 25 -6.01 -21.45 -16.56
C SER A 25 -5.46 -21.10 -17.94
N LEU A 26 -4.24 -21.55 -18.26
CA LEU A 26 -3.68 -21.38 -19.61
C LEU A 26 -4.48 -22.16 -20.66
N VAL A 27 -4.85 -23.42 -20.38
CA VAL A 27 -5.66 -24.23 -21.28
C VAL A 27 -7.03 -23.58 -21.50
N TYR A 28 -7.71 -23.15 -20.44
CA TYR A 28 -9.01 -22.47 -20.55
C TYR A 28 -8.91 -21.12 -21.27
N LYS A 29 -7.84 -20.35 -21.05
CA LYS A 29 -7.57 -19.12 -21.79
C LYS A 29 -7.41 -19.40 -23.28
N PHE A 30 -6.65 -20.44 -23.64
CA PHE A 30 -6.48 -20.88 -25.03
C PHE A 30 -7.81 -21.30 -25.65
N LEU A 31 -8.64 -21.99 -24.90
CA LEU A 31 -9.97 -22.43 -25.33
C LEU A 31 -11.04 -21.33 -25.29
N ARG A 32 -10.67 -20.11 -24.85
CA ARG A 32 -11.60 -18.97 -24.60
C ARG A 32 -12.79 -19.37 -23.71
N ARG A 33 -12.58 -20.26 -22.75
CA ARG A 33 -13.59 -20.75 -21.81
C ARG A 33 -13.31 -20.23 -20.39
N ASP A 34 -14.35 -20.08 -19.57
CA ASP A 34 -14.21 -19.73 -18.16
C ASP A 34 -13.75 -20.94 -17.35
N LEU A 35 -12.71 -20.75 -16.52
CA LEU A 35 -12.22 -21.75 -15.60
C LEU A 35 -13.17 -21.83 -14.39
N SER A 36 -13.72 -23.00 -14.07
CA SER A 36 -14.40 -23.20 -12.79
C SER A 36 -13.39 -23.17 -11.65
N VAL A 37 -13.51 -22.21 -10.74
CA VAL A 37 -12.59 -22.02 -9.60
C VAL A 37 -13.14 -22.63 -8.30
N THR A 38 -14.40 -23.07 -8.30
CA THR A 38 -15.01 -23.73 -7.14
C THR A 38 -14.70 -25.23 -7.16
N ASP A 39 -14.19 -25.75 -6.05
CA ASP A 39 -13.89 -27.18 -5.87
C ASP A 39 -14.78 -27.78 -4.77
N ARG A 40 -15.62 -28.76 -5.15
CA ARG A 40 -16.54 -29.43 -4.22
C ARG A 40 -15.81 -30.17 -3.08
N ARG A 41 -14.56 -30.60 -3.28
CA ARG A 41 -13.76 -31.27 -2.22
C ARG A 41 -13.30 -30.25 -1.18
N LEU A 42 -12.87 -29.07 -1.66
CA LEU A 42 -12.54 -27.96 -0.80
C LEU A 42 -13.80 -27.47 -0.05
N GLY A 43 -14.91 -27.32 -0.75
CA GLY A 43 -16.20 -26.95 -0.16
C GLY A 43 -16.60 -27.84 1.00
N ARG A 44 -16.46 -29.16 0.86
CA ARG A 44 -16.80 -30.13 1.92
C ARG A 44 -15.98 -29.94 3.18
N LYS A 45 -14.66 -29.81 3.07
CA LYS A 45 -13.75 -29.57 4.21
C LYS A 45 -14.05 -28.27 4.93
N TYR A 46 -14.48 -27.25 4.19
CA TYR A 46 -14.85 -25.95 4.77
C TYR A 46 -16.22 -25.99 5.40
N SER A 47 -17.18 -26.68 4.78
CA SER A 47 -18.51 -26.87 5.38
C SER A 47 -18.41 -27.55 6.74
N GLU A 48 -17.51 -28.53 6.91
CA GLU A 48 -17.23 -29.17 8.20
C GLU A 48 -16.68 -28.16 9.22
N LEU A 49 -15.72 -27.31 8.81
CA LEU A 49 -15.14 -26.28 9.68
C LEU A 49 -16.17 -25.21 10.04
N PHE A 50 -16.87 -24.66 9.06
CA PHE A 50 -17.87 -23.61 9.25
C PHE A 50 -19.09 -24.11 10.00
N GLY A 51 -19.54 -25.35 9.75
CA GLY A 51 -20.60 -25.98 10.51
C GLY A 51 -20.29 -26.15 12.00
N LYS A 52 -19.01 -26.39 12.34
CA LYS A 52 -18.55 -26.51 13.72
C LYS A 52 -18.57 -25.18 14.50
N TYR A 53 -18.33 -24.04 13.84
CA TYR A 53 -18.13 -22.74 14.50
C TYR A 53 -19.28 -21.75 14.26
N ASN A 54 -20.14 -21.98 13.29
CA ASN A 54 -21.31 -21.15 12.94
C ASN A 54 -20.96 -19.64 12.90
N PHE A 55 -20.01 -19.27 12.03
CA PHE A 55 -19.56 -17.87 11.90
C PHE A 55 -20.68 -16.99 11.33
N GLU A 56 -20.95 -15.86 11.96
CA GLU A 56 -21.85 -14.82 11.43
C GLU A 56 -21.17 -13.98 10.33
N LEU A 57 -19.86 -13.75 10.47
CA LEU A 57 -19.05 -12.92 9.58
C LEU A 57 -17.74 -13.61 9.24
N VAL A 58 -17.37 -13.61 7.97
CA VAL A 58 -16.07 -14.06 7.47
C VAL A 58 -15.40 -12.94 6.69
N ILE A 59 -14.19 -12.59 7.08
CA ILE A 59 -13.38 -11.58 6.38
C ILE A 59 -12.22 -12.28 5.68
N CYS A 60 -12.17 -12.16 4.35
CA CYS A 60 -11.08 -12.71 3.54
C CYS A 60 -10.12 -11.59 3.15
N PHE A 61 -8.83 -11.75 3.50
CA PHE A 61 -7.78 -10.77 3.23
C PHE A 61 -7.05 -10.97 1.89
N ASP A 62 -7.25 -12.11 1.24
CA ASP A 62 -6.69 -12.42 -0.07
C ASP A 62 -7.74 -13.03 -0.98
N LEU A 63 -7.59 -12.79 -2.29
CA LEU A 63 -8.54 -13.25 -3.30
C LEU A 63 -8.71 -14.79 -3.32
N ASP A 64 -7.61 -15.52 -3.18
CA ASP A 64 -7.64 -16.99 -3.17
C ASP A 64 -8.41 -17.57 -1.97
N LEU A 65 -8.47 -16.82 -0.87
CA LEU A 65 -9.21 -17.24 0.33
C LEU A 65 -10.72 -17.25 0.12
N LEU A 66 -11.25 -16.49 -0.84
CA LEU A 66 -12.68 -16.50 -1.18
C LEU A 66 -13.17 -17.85 -1.72
N ILE A 67 -12.30 -18.66 -2.30
CA ILE A 67 -12.66 -19.98 -2.82
C ILE A 67 -13.34 -20.82 -1.74
N TRP A 68 -12.91 -20.69 -0.49
CA TRP A 68 -13.32 -21.55 0.60
C TRP A 68 -14.76 -21.28 1.07
N PRO A 69 -15.11 -20.10 1.56
CA PRO A 69 -16.47 -19.84 2.02
C PRO A 69 -17.49 -19.97 0.87
N VAL A 70 -17.11 -19.57 -0.35
CA VAL A 70 -17.97 -19.71 -1.52
C VAL A 70 -18.20 -21.18 -1.90
N SER A 71 -17.13 -22.02 -1.91
CA SER A 71 -17.26 -23.45 -2.20
C SER A 71 -18.04 -24.20 -1.11
N ALA A 72 -18.00 -23.73 0.14
CA ALA A 72 -18.74 -24.29 1.26
C ALA A 72 -20.23 -23.90 1.27
N ASN A 73 -20.63 -22.97 0.40
CA ASN A 73 -21.97 -22.36 0.42
C ASN A 73 -22.32 -21.84 1.83
N SER A 74 -21.36 -21.14 2.45
CA SER A 74 -21.51 -20.59 3.79
C SER A 74 -22.67 -19.59 3.85
N ARG A 75 -23.45 -19.61 4.93
CA ARG A 75 -24.47 -18.60 5.23
C ARG A 75 -23.90 -17.39 5.95
N SER A 76 -22.61 -17.41 6.31
CA SER A 76 -21.93 -16.29 6.92
C SER A 76 -21.89 -15.10 5.95
N ARG A 77 -22.03 -13.89 6.47
CA ARG A 77 -21.71 -12.69 5.71
C ARG A 77 -20.26 -12.72 5.30
N LEU A 78 -19.99 -12.42 4.03
CA LEU A 78 -18.66 -12.49 3.44
C LEU A 78 -18.14 -11.09 3.10
N VAL A 79 -17.06 -10.68 3.76
CA VAL A 79 -16.35 -9.43 3.48
C VAL A 79 -15.03 -9.75 2.81
N PHE A 80 -14.72 -9.07 1.71
CA PHE A 80 -13.44 -9.17 1.03
C PHE A 80 -12.61 -7.91 1.21
N ASP A 81 -11.46 -8.02 1.89
CA ASP A 81 -10.46 -6.97 2.02
C ASP A 81 -9.46 -7.07 0.86
N ALA A 82 -9.77 -6.36 -0.22
CA ALA A 82 -8.97 -6.30 -1.43
C ALA A 82 -7.85 -5.27 -1.29
N ARG A 83 -6.76 -5.65 -0.63
CA ARG A 83 -5.58 -4.79 -0.42
C ARG A 83 -4.85 -4.43 -1.70
N GLU A 84 -5.06 -5.18 -2.77
CA GLU A 84 -4.47 -5.00 -4.08
C GLU A 84 -5.52 -5.26 -5.18
N TYR A 85 -5.28 -4.73 -6.37
CA TYR A 85 -6.01 -5.15 -7.55
C TYR A 85 -5.34 -6.40 -8.12
N TYR A 86 -5.77 -7.56 -7.67
CA TYR A 86 -5.13 -8.87 -7.90
C TYR A 86 -4.90 -9.20 -9.38
N PRO A 87 -5.81 -8.91 -10.33
CA PRO A 87 -5.59 -9.23 -11.74
C PRO A 87 -4.36 -8.56 -12.36
N ARG A 88 -3.83 -7.49 -11.73
CA ARG A 88 -2.67 -6.74 -12.21
C ARG A 88 -1.55 -6.60 -11.17
N GLN A 89 -1.50 -7.50 -10.19
CA GLN A 89 -0.61 -7.41 -9.02
C GLN A 89 0.88 -7.33 -9.41
N PHE A 90 1.34 -8.20 -10.32
CA PHE A 90 2.73 -8.22 -10.82
C PHE A 90 2.74 -8.22 -12.35
N GLU A 91 1.94 -7.35 -12.96
CA GLU A 91 1.80 -7.26 -14.42
C GLU A 91 3.09 -6.81 -15.14
N ASP A 92 4.04 -6.25 -14.40
CA ASP A 92 5.40 -5.96 -14.83
C ASP A 92 6.21 -7.23 -15.13
N ARG A 93 5.77 -8.40 -14.66
CA ARG A 93 6.38 -9.70 -14.93
C ARG A 93 5.60 -10.43 -16.01
N PHE A 94 6.21 -10.65 -17.16
CA PHE A 94 5.57 -11.22 -18.36
C PHE A 94 4.81 -12.53 -18.07
N LEU A 95 5.47 -13.54 -17.48
CA LEU A 95 4.82 -14.83 -17.15
C LEU A 95 3.67 -14.65 -16.17
N TRP A 96 3.84 -13.79 -15.17
CA TRP A 96 2.81 -13.55 -14.18
C TRP A 96 1.55 -12.94 -14.83
N LYS A 97 1.73 -11.92 -15.66
CA LYS A 97 0.63 -11.25 -16.37
C LYS A 97 -0.25 -12.21 -17.15
N PHE A 98 0.36 -13.15 -17.88
CA PHE A 98 -0.38 -14.07 -18.73
C PHE A 98 -0.99 -15.26 -17.99
N VAL A 99 -0.40 -15.71 -16.91
CA VAL A 99 -0.80 -16.91 -16.17
C VAL A 99 -1.61 -16.53 -14.94
N PHE A 100 -0.97 -15.90 -13.98
CA PHE A 100 -1.59 -15.59 -12.68
C PHE A 100 -2.58 -14.43 -12.77
N GLY A 101 -2.30 -13.41 -13.59
CA GLY A 101 -3.22 -12.31 -13.83
C GLY A 101 -4.53 -12.79 -14.45
N TYR A 102 -4.48 -13.74 -15.41
CA TYR A 102 -5.69 -14.36 -15.95
C TYR A 102 -6.42 -15.21 -14.90
N TYR A 103 -5.69 -16.00 -14.10
CA TYR A 103 -6.28 -16.77 -13.00
C TYR A 103 -6.98 -15.86 -11.98
N ALA A 104 -6.32 -14.80 -11.53
CA ALA A 104 -6.92 -13.81 -10.63
C ALA A 104 -8.17 -13.13 -11.23
N HIS A 105 -8.14 -12.84 -12.54
CA HIS A 105 -9.32 -12.34 -13.25
C HIS A 105 -10.50 -13.32 -13.19
N GLN A 106 -10.25 -14.63 -13.39
CA GLN A 106 -11.30 -15.65 -13.31
C GLN A 106 -11.85 -15.78 -11.86
N LEU A 107 -10.97 -15.69 -10.85
CA LEU A 107 -11.39 -15.65 -9.45
C LEU A 107 -12.32 -14.46 -9.19
N CYS A 108 -11.90 -13.26 -9.57
CA CYS A 108 -12.73 -12.06 -9.41
C CYS A 108 -14.09 -12.22 -10.09
N LYS A 109 -14.11 -12.64 -11.37
CA LYS A 109 -15.34 -12.81 -12.16
C LYS A 109 -16.32 -13.79 -11.51
N GLN A 110 -15.81 -14.86 -10.90
CA GLN A 110 -16.65 -15.94 -10.37
C GLN A 110 -17.00 -15.78 -8.89
N LEU A 111 -16.12 -15.19 -8.08
CA LEU A 111 -16.28 -15.18 -6.63
C LEU A 111 -16.84 -13.87 -6.08
N LEU A 112 -16.54 -12.71 -6.69
CA LEU A 112 -16.94 -11.42 -6.13
C LEU A 112 -18.47 -11.24 -6.04
N ARG A 113 -19.24 -11.93 -6.87
CA ARG A 113 -20.70 -11.92 -6.82
C ARG A 113 -21.31 -12.56 -5.55
N PHE A 114 -20.51 -13.31 -4.79
CA PHE A 114 -20.92 -13.94 -3.52
C PHE A 114 -20.45 -13.15 -2.29
N VAL A 115 -19.76 -12.04 -2.51
CA VAL A 115 -19.25 -11.18 -1.44
C VAL A 115 -20.27 -10.11 -1.13
N ASP A 116 -20.64 -9.99 0.14
CA ASP A 116 -21.62 -9.00 0.58
C ASP A 116 -21.01 -7.60 0.61
N ASN A 117 -19.77 -7.46 1.10
CA ASN A 117 -19.09 -6.17 1.21
C ASN A 117 -17.63 -6.25 0.75
N GLY A 118 -17.23 -5.28 -0.06
CA GLY A 118 -15.84 -5.09 -0.48
C GLY A 118 -15.15 -3.96 0.26
N ILE A 119 -13.91 -4.17 0.65
CA ILE A 119 -13.02 -3.16 1.20
C ILE A 119 -11.78 -3.07 0.31
N THR A 120 -11.28 -1.87 0.06
CA THR A 120 -10.00 -1.67 -0.64
C THR A 120 -9.23 -0.49 -0.05
N VAL A 121 -7.98 -0.30 -0.47
CA VAL A 121 -7.04 0.63 0.18
C VAL A 121 -6.86 1.95 -0.56
N SER A 122 -7.44 2.10 -1.77
CA SER A 122 -7.34 3.36 -2.52
C SER A 122 -8.50 3.56 -3.49
N PRO A 123 -8.78 4.83 -3.87
CA PRO A 123 -9.83 5.16 -4.84
C PRO A 123 -9.60 4.52 -6.22
N GLY A 124 -8.35 4.46 -6.70
CA GLY A 124 -8.05 3.85 -8.00
C GLY A 124 -8.33 2.35 -8.04
N LEU A 125 -8.09 1.63 -6.93
CA LEU A 125 -8.47 0.22 -6.82
C LEU A 125 -9.99 0.04 -6.77
N LYS A 126 -10.70 0.87 -5.99
CA LYS A 126 -12.17 0.89 -5.94
C LYS A 126 -12.76 1.01 -7.34
N GLU A 127 -12.31 2.00 -8.10
CA GLU A 127 -12.79 2.24 -9.46
C GLU A 127 -12.48 1.07 -10.40
N ALA A 128 -11.32 0.43 -10.25
CA ALA A 128 -10.95 -0.72 -11.05
C ALA A 128 -11.85 -1.94 -10.78
N TYR A 129 -12.16 -2.24 -9.54
CA TYR A 129 -13.08 -3.33 -9.17
C TYR A 129 -14.50 -3.05 -9.67
N LYS A 130 -14.99 -1.83 -9.49
CA LYS A 130 -16.31 -1.40 -9.98
C LYS A 130 -16.39 -1.53 -11.50
N ARG A 131 -15.45 -0.94 -12.23
CA ARG A 131 -15.45 -0.91 -13.70
C ARG A 131 -15.33 -2.30 -14.33
N ASN A 132 -14.47 -3.18 -13.77
CA ASN A 132 -14.16 -4.45 -14.41
C ASN A 132 -15.05 -5.61 -13.96
N TYR A 133 -15.69 -5.50 -12.78
CA TYR A 133 -16.47 -6.60 -12.20
C TYR A 133 -17.84 -6.16 -11.66
N GLY A 134 -18.18 -4.87 -11.74
CA GLY A 134 -19.40 -4.34 -11.09
C GLY A 134 -19.36 -4.46 -9.56
N PHE A 135 -18.16 -4.69 -8.99
CA PHE A 135 -17.99 -4.93 -7.57
C PHE A 135 -17.71 -3.63 -6.83
N GLU A 136 -18.69 -3.21 -6.03
CA GLU A 136 -18.55 -2.00 -5.20
C GLU A 136 -17.70 -2.28 -3.98
N THR A 137 -16.78 -1.37 -3.70
CA THR A 137 -15.91 -1.45 -2.53
C THR A 137 -15.90 -0.12 -1.77
N SER A 138 -15.71 -0.20 -0.46
CA SER A 138 -15.43 0.95 0.39
C SER A 138 -13.93 1.13 0.56
N VAL A 139 -13.45 2.37 0.56
CA VAL A 139 -12.03 2.64 0.79
C VAL A 139 -11.76 2.70 2.28
N LEU A 140 -10.90 1.80 2.76
CA LEU A 140 -10.39 1.75 4.11
C LEU A 140 -8.87 1.88 4.07
N LEU A 141 -8.35 3.04 4.43
CA LEU A 141 -6.93 3.35 4.34
C LEU A 141 -6.11 2.58 5.39
N SER A 142 -4.84 2.32 5.12
CA SER A 142 -3.92 1.76 6.11
C SER A 142 -3.28 2.89 6.91
N LEU A 143 -3.93 3.30 7.99
CA LEU A 143 -3.56 4.48 8.77
C LEU A 143 -2.80 4.11 10.04
N PRO A 144 -1.75 4.88 10.41
CA PRO A 144 -1.03 4.71 11.68
C PRO A 144 -1.87 5.20 12.86
N ASP A 145 -1.43 4.86 14.06
CA ASP A 145 -2.02 5.34 15.30
C ASP A 145 -1.83 6.87 15.44
N PRO A 146 -2.77 7.58 16.09
CA PRO A 146 -2.67 9.01 16.27
C PRO A 146 -1.48 9.37 17.17
N ALA A 147 -0.66 10.33 16.73
CA ALA A 147 0.54 10.74 17.44
C ALA A 147 0.40 12.09 18.15
N TYR A 148 -0.51 12.96 17.70
CA TYR A 148 -0.77 14.31 18.30
C TYR A 148 0.49 15.13 18.58
N LEU A 149 1.47 15.07 17.67
CA LEU A 149 2.74 15.77 17.81
C LEU A 149 2.60 17.27 17.49
N PRO A 150 3.29 18.17 18.24
CA PRO A 150 3.29 19.60 17.94
C PRO A 150 4.00 19.86 16.61
N VAL A 151 3.56 20.89 15.88
CA VAL A 151 4.25 21.25 14.63
C VAL A 151 5.60 21.90 14.96
N LYS A 152 6.69 21.26 14.53
CA LYS A 152 8.02 21.83 14.58
C LYS A 152 8.22 22.76 13.38
N ARG A 153 8.32 24.06 13.63
CA ARG A 153 8.59 25.06 12.58
C ARG A 153 10.07 25.08 12.23
N LEU A 154 10.34 25.07 10.95
CA LEU A 154 11.68 25.28 10.39
C LEU A 154 12.03 26.76 10.45
N GLN A 155 13.23 27.09 10.98
CA GLN A 155 13.71 28.46 11.14
C GLN A 155 14.68 28.84 10.01
N HIS A 156 14.86 30.13 9.82
CA HIS A 156 15.83 30.64 8.85
C HIS A 156 17.26 30.21 9.21
N GLY A 157 18.01 29.70 8.23
CA GLY A 157 19.37 29.20 8.42
C GLY A 157 19.47 27.72 8.87
N GLU A 158 18.36 27.07 9.25
CA GLU A 158 18.35 25.64 9.50
C GLU A 158 18.39 24.82 8.20
N LYS A 159 18.97 23.63 8.25
CA LYS A 159 18.92 22.66 7.16
C LYS A 159 17.52 22.06 7.04
N ILE A 160 17.03 21.92 5.81
CA ILE A 160 15.79 21.24 5.50
C ILE A 160 16.06 19.72 5.48
N ARG A 161 15.51 19.00 6.42
CA ARG A 161 15.76 17.56 6.61
C ARG A 161 14.71 16.72 5.90
N LEU A 162 15.15 15.97 4.90
CA LEU A 162 14.34 15.03 4.14
C LEU A 162 14.46 13.63 4.73
N ILE A 163 13.40 12.82 4.60
CA ILE A 163 13.40 11.41 5.03
C ILE A 163 12.72 10.50 4.00
N TYR A 164 13.35 9.36 3.71
CA TYR A 164 12.69 8.22 3.12
C TYR A 164 12.87 7.01 4.04
N HIS A 165 11.80 6.26 4.32
CA HIS A 165 11.90 5.03 5.07
C HIS A 165 11.13 3.87 4.45
N GLY A 166 11.56 2.63 4.76
CA GLY A 166 10.87 1.40 4.38
C GLY A 166 11.75 0.37 3.69
N ASN A 167 11.12 -0.50 2.88
CA ASN A 167 11.80 -1.64 2.28
C ASN A 167 12.76 -1.20 1.16
N ALA A 168 14.03 -1.64 1.25
CA ALA A 168 15.06 -1.49 0.23
C ALA A 168 14.87 -2.55 -0.86
N ASN A 169 13.90 -2.34 -1.73
CA ASN A 169 13.64 -3.22 -2.86
C ASN A 169 13.87 -2.46 -4.18
N PRO A 170 14.59 -3.05 -5.17
CA PRO A 170 14.80 -2.43 -6.48
C PRO A 170 13.51 -1.99 -7.21
N SER A 171 12.37 -2.61 -6.89
CA SER A 171 11.08 -2.18 -7.43
C SER A 171 10.65 -0.78 -6.95
N ARG A 172 11.28 -0.25 -5.90
CA ARG A 172 11.00 1.08 -5.35
C ARG A 172 11.85 2.18 -5.98
N SER A 173 12.86 1.83 -6.79
CA SER A 173 13.74 2.77 -7.50
C SER A 173 14.29 3.87 -6.57
N ILE A 174 14.83 3.46 -5.40
CA ILE A 174 15.35 4.39 -4.37
C ILE A 174 16.53 5.21 -4.90
N GLU A 175 17.25 4.68 -5.89
CA GLU A 175 18.32 5.38 -6.63
C GLU A 175 17.88 6.74 -7.18
N LEU A 176 16.61 6.90 -7.58
CA LEU A 176 16.09 8.18 -8.05
C LEU A 176 16.08 9.25 -6.94
N MET A 177 15.80 8.85 -5.70
CA MET A 177 15.83 9.79 -4.58
C MET A 177 17.27 10.15 -4.19
N VAL A 178 18.23 9.24 -4.36
CA VAL A 178 19.66 9.57 -4.21
C VAL A 178 20.08 10.59 -5.28
N GLN A 179 19.75 10.36 -6.55
CA GLN A 179 20.02 11.27 -7.66
C GLN A 179 19.32 12.64 -7.47
N MET A 180 18.09 12.65 -6.95
CA MET A 180 17.39 13.88 -6.59
C MET A 180 18.21 14.71 -5.61
N VAL A 181 18.72 14.11 -4.51
CA VAL A 181 19.49 14.84 -3.51
C VAL A 181 20.77 15.43 -4.09
N GLN A 182 21.46 14.72 -4.99
CA GLN A 182 22.66 15.22 -5.67
C GLN A 182 22.39 16.50 -6.48
N ASN A 183 21.13 16.74 -6.89
CA ASN A 183 20.70 17.93 -7.64
C ASN A 183 19.99 18.98 -6.75
N LEU A 184 19.84 18.75 -5.45
CA LEU A 184 19.36 19.74 -4.50
C LEU A 184 20.44 20.73 -4.12
N ASP A 185 20.02 21.95 -3.77
CA ASP A 185 20.93 22.94 -3.22
C ASP A 185 21.40 22.59 -1.79
N HIS A 186 22.33 23.37 -1.26
CA HIS A 186 22.98 23.11 0.02
C HIS A 186 22.05 23.23 1.25
N ARG A 187 20.84 23.74 1.10
CA ARG A 187 19.85 23.84 2.19
C ARG A 187 19.34 22.45 2.62
N PHE A 188 19.37 21.47 1.73
CA PHE A 188 18.77 20.14 1.94
C PHE A 188 19.77 19.10 2.39
N GLU A 189 19.33 18.20 3.25
CA GLU A 189 19.99 16.93 3.58
C GLU A 189 18.94 15.81 3.70
N MET A 190 19.31 14.57 3.41
CA MET A 190 18.37 13.44 3.36
C MET A 190 18.88 12.19 4.06
N ASP A 191 18.03 11.63 4.89
CA ASP A 191 18.26 10.35 5.53
C ASP A 191 17.44 9.24 4.86
N PHE A 192 18.09 8.10 4.63
CA PHE A 192 17.49 6.87 4.15
C PHE A 192 17.44 5.84 5.29
N MET A 193 16.27 5.57 5.83
CA MET A 193 16.01 4.56 6.85
C MET A 193 15.40 3.31 6.20
N VAL A 194 16.25 2.39 5.74
CA VAL A 194 15.83 1.28 4.86
C VAL A 194 16.11 -0.10 5.44
N LEU A 195 15.25 -1.07 5.09
CA LEU A 195 15.35 -2.48 5.45
C LEU A 195 15.39 -3.38 4.20
N PRO A 196 16.21 -4.44 4.17
CA PRO A 196 17.29 -4.72 5.12
C PRO A 196 18.42 -3.71 4.95
N GLU A 197 19.10 -3.38 6.05
CA GLU A 197 20.25 -2.44 6.04
C GLU A 197 21.41 -2.96 5.20
N LYS A 198 21.61 -4.27 5.19
CA LYS A 198 22.66 -4.96 4.47
C LYS A 198 22.07 -5.77 3.33
N SER A 199 22.14 -5.24 2.14
CA SER A 199 21.78 -5.92 0.90
C SER A 199 22.63 -5.37 -0.25
N SER A 200 22.80 -6.15 -1.32
CA SER A 200 23.52 -5.68 -2.53
C SER A 200 22.93 -4.40 -3.10
N TYR A 201 21.62 -4.22 -2.97
CA TYR A 201 20.93 -3.01 -3.42
C TYR A 201 21.28 -1.80 -2.53
N VAL A 202 21.27 -1.94 -1.21
CA VAL A 202 21.69 -0.86 -0.30
C VAL A 202 23.14 -0.49 -0.48
N GLU A 203 24.03 -1.45 -0.69
CA GLU A 203 25.45 -1.18 -1.00
C GLU A 203 25.62 -0.46 -2.35
N MET A 204 24.75 -0.75 -3.32
CA MET A 204 24.71 -0.01 -4.58
C MET A 204 24.25 1.43 -4.36
N LEU A 205 23.21 1.66 -3.54
CA LEU A 205 22.72 3.01 -3.20
C LEU A 205 23.81 3.84 -2.49
N LYS A 206 24.52 3.25 -1.54
CA LYS A 206 25.64 3.92 -0.84
C LYS A 206 26.77 4.32 -1.80
N ARG A 207 27.12 3.42 -2.74
CA ARG A 207 28.10 3.74 -3.78
C ARG A 207 27.64 4.86 -4.71
N LEU A 208 26.33 4.88 -5.05
CA LEU A 208 25.73 5.96 -5.85
C LEU A 208 25.76 7.30 -5.11
N ALA A 209 25.52 7.29 -3.80
CA ALA A 209 25.61 8.48 -2.97
C ALA A 209 27.04 9.04 -2.89
N GLY A 210 28.06 8.17 -3.00
CA GLY A 210 29.46 8.58 -2.94
C GLY A 210 29.81 9.28 -1.63
N ASP A 211 30.58 10.37 -1.72
CA ASP A 211 31.02 11.17 -0.58
C ASP A 211 30.10 12.37 -0.31
N ASP A 212 28.86 12.40 -0.85
CA ASP A 212 27.92 13.47 -0.59
C ASP A 212 27.44 13.43 0.87
N CYS A 213 28.00 14.30 1.70
CA CYS A 213 27.72 14.39 3.14
C CYS A 213 26.24 14.71 3.47
N ARG A 214 25.46 15.15 2.48
CA ARG A 214 24.02 15.42 2.63
C ARG A 214 23.17 14.15 2.63
N ILE A 215 23.74 13.01 2.20
CA ILE A 215 23.06 11.73 2.06
C ILE A 215 23.53 10.77 3.16
N ARG A 216 22.60 10.34 4.01
CA ARG A 216 22.93 9.43 5.12
C ARG A 216 22.02 8.20 5.08
N PHE A 217 22.59 7.03 5.36
CA PHE A 217 21.85 5.79 5.58
C PHE A 217 21.83 5.50 7.08
N ILE A 218 20.65 5.57 7.69
CA ILE A 218 20.47 5.46 9.13
C ILE A 218 19.81 4.14 9.54
N PRO A 219 20.09 3.62 10.75
CA PRO A 219 19.48 2.40 11.25
C PRO A 219 17.95 2.48 11.31
N PRO A 220 17.24 1.37 11.03
CA PRO A 220 15.78 1.32 11.10
C PRO A 220 15.29 1.45 12.54
N GLN A 221 14.12 2.06 12.68
CA GLN A 221 13.40 2.16 13.94
C GLN A 221 12.34 1.06 14.05
N LYS A 222 11.90 0.77 15.28
CA LYS A 222 10.74 -0.08 15.52
C LYS A 222 9.50 0.57 14.90
N MET A 223 8.59 -0.25 14.36
CA MET A 223 7.39 0.23 13.69
C MET A 223 6.55 1.18 14.58
N THR A 224 6.49 0.91 15.87
CA THR A 224 5.79 1.76 16.87
C THR A 224 6.42 3.13 17.09
N ASP A 225 7.70 3.28 16.77
CA ASP A 225 8.48 4.48 17.06
C ASP A 225 8.73 5.34 15.81
N ILE A 226 8.41 4.82 14.62
CA ILE A 226 8.67 5.48 13.34
C ILE A 226 8.12 6.90 13.32
N VAL A 227 6.83 7.09 13.62
CA VAL A 227 6.17 8.42 13.56
C VAL A 227 6.85 9.43 14.49
N LYS A 228 7.20 9.01 15.71
CA LYS A 228 7.90 9.87 16.67
C LYS A 228 9.31 10.21 16.19
N PHE A 229 10.02 9.24 15.63
CA PHE A 229 11.38 9.41 15.15
C PHE A 229 11.41 10.37 13.95
N ILE A 230 10.57 10.14 12.93
CA ILE A 230 10.56 10.96 11.72
C ILE A 230 9.99 12.36 11.95
N HIS A 231 9.30 12.62 13.05
CA HIS A 231 8.86 13.97 13.45
C HIS A 231 10.01 14.98 13.56
N GLY A 232 11.25 14.53 13.72
CA GLY A 232 12.46 15.36 13.68
C GLY A 232 12.83 15.90 12.29
N TYR A 233 12.13 15.49 11.22
CA TYR A 233 12.36 15.88 9.84
C TYR A 233 11.36 16.95 9.38
N ASP A 234 11.53 17.44 8.15
CA ASP A 234 10.69 18.49 7.58
C ASP A 234 9.84 17.97 6.43
N ILE A 235 10.40 17.14 5.56
CA ILE A 235 9.74 16.64 4.37
C ILE A 235 9.91 15.12 4.26
N GLY A 236 8.81 14.40 4.10
CA GLY A 236 8.79 12.99 3.71
C GLY A 236 8.80 12.85 2.19
N VAL A 237 9.74 12.07 1.64
CA VAL A 237 9.92 11.93 0.19
C VAL A 237 9.40 10.59 -0.31
N PHE A 238 8.69 10.60 -1.46
CA PHE A 238 8.26 9.39 -2.16
C PHE A 238 8.30 9.56 -3.68
N LEU A 239 9.46 9.29 -4.28
CA LEU A 239 9.66 9.31 -5.73
C LEU A 239 9.80 7.87 -6.24
N VAL A 240 8.66 7.20 -6.44
CA VAL A 240 8.61 5.78 -6.85
C VAL A 240 7.80 5.63 -8.12
N PRO A 241 8.44 5.47 -9.29
CA PRO A 241 7.73 5.27 -10.55
C PRO A 241 6.85 4.02 -10.51
N PRO A 242 5.60 4.10 -11.00
CA PRO A 242 4.68 2.97 -10.95
C PRO A 242 5.04 1.93 -12.02
N LYS A 243 5.62 0.80 -11.61
CA LYS A 243 5.94 -0.34 -12.49
C LYS A 243 4.72 -1.21 -12.79
N ASN A 244 3.65 -1.09 -12.00
CA ASN A 244 2.40 -1.82 -12.16
C ASN A 244 1.21 -1.01 -11.64
N PHE A 245 0.00 -1.52 -11.88
CA PHE A 245 -1.24 -0.86 -11.51
C PHE A 245 -1.35 -0.58 -10.01
N ASN A 246 -0.94 -1.52 -9.16
CA ASN A 246 -1.02 -1.35 -7.71
C ASN A 246 -0.05 -0.26 -7.21
N LEU A 247 1.14 -0.17 -7.79
CA LEU A 247 2.07 0.93 -7.48
C LEU A 247 1.56 2.28 -7.96
N LYS A 248 0.87 2.31 -9.12
CA LYS A 248 0.25 3.54 -9.64
C LYS A 248 -0.78 4.13 -8.69
N HIS A 249 -1.59 3.26 -8.07
CA HIS A 249 -2.69 3.64 -7.19
C HIS A 249 -2.40 3.36 -5.71
N CYS A 250 -1.13 3.24 -5.34
CA CYS A 250 -0.79 2.98 -3.94
C CYS A 250 -0.97 4.21 -3.05
N LEU A 251 -1.45 3.93 -1.84
CA LEU A 251 -1.42 4.83 -0.69
C LEU A 251 -0.61 4.14 0.41
N PRO A 252 0.74 4.22 0.38
CA PRO A 252 1.60 3.44 1.26
C PRO A 252 1.57 3.96 2.70
N ASN A 253 1.79 3.08 3.68
CA ASN A 253 1.80 3.44 5.10
C ASN A 253 2.68 4.66 5.41
N LYS A 254 3.89 4.70 4.83
CA LYS A 254 4.83 5.81 5.04
C LYS A 254 4.27 7.19 4.66
N PHE A 255 3.40 7.27 3.65
CA PHE A 255 2.74 8.51 3.29
C PHE A 255 1.88 9.04 4.44
N PHE A 256 1.13 8.16 5.11
CA PHE A 256 0.32 8.53 6.28
C PHE A 256 1.18 8.70 7.54
N GLU A 257 2.29 7.99 7.66
CA GLU A 257 3.26 8.19 8.73
C GLU A 257 3.93 9.56 8.65
N TYR A 258 4.25 10.06 7.43
CA TYR A 258 4.70 11.45 7.23
C TYR A 258 3.65 12.45 7.69
N ILE A 259 2.39 12.25 7.32
CA ILE A 259 1.27 13.10 7.74
C ILE A 259 1.12 13.09 9.27
N GLN A 260 1.15 11.90 9.91
CA GLN A 260 1.07 11.76 11.37
C GLN A 260 2.24 12.40 12.11
N ALA A 261 3.42 12.41 11.49
CA ALA A 261 4.59 13.10 12.01
C ALA A 261 4.59 14.62 11.73
N SER A 262 3.52 15.16 11.13
CA SER A 262 3.40 16.58 10.76
C SER A 262 4.48 17.05 9.78
N LEU A 263 4.94 16.19 8.89
CA LEU A 263 5.87 16.53 7.83
C LEU A 263 5.13 17.10 6.62
N ALA A 264 5.78 17.97 5.87
CA ALA A 264 5.45 18.18 4.47
C ALA A 264 5.74 16.91 3.66
N VAL A 265 5.14 16.74 2.48
CA VAL A 265 5.42 15.61 1.60
C VAL A 265 5.89 16.08 0.23
N ALA A 266 6.87 15.39 -0.37
CA ALA A 266 7.33 15.60 -1.73
C ALA A 266 7.25 14.28 -2.49
N ILE A 267 6.42 14.24 -3.53
CA ILE A 267 6.09 12.99 -4.23
C ILE A 267 6.19 13.13 -5.76
N GLY A 268 6.39 11.99 -6.44
CA GLY A 268 6.11 11.89 -7.87
C GLY A 268 4.61 11.87 -8.17
N PRO A 269 4.17 12.02 -9.45
CA PRO A 269 2.77 12.16 -9.87
C PRO A 269 2.00 10.82 -9.79
N SER A 270 1.86 10.26 -8.58
CA SER A 270 1.04 9.08 -8.28
C SER A 270 -0.41 9.51 -8.04
N PRO A 271 -1.39 9.11 -8.85
CA PRO A 271 -2.72 9.74 -8.91
C PRO A 271 -3.44 9.84 -7.57
N ASP A 272 -3.49 8.75 -6.79
CA ASP A 272 -4.22 8.75 -5.51
C ASP A 272 -3.50 9.56 -4.42
N MET A 273 -2.16 9.52 -4.36
CA MET A 273 -1.38 10.37 -3.46
C MET A 273 -1.44 11.85 -3.88
N GLN A 274 -1.25 12.13 -5.18
CA GLN A 274 -1.33 13.48 -5.75
C GLN A 274 -2.66 14.15 -5.38
N SER A 275 -3.78 13.45 -5.57
CA SER A 275 -5.11 13.96 -5.22
C SER A 275 -5.20 14.39 -3.74
N ILE A 276 -4.55 13.67 -2.82
CA ILE A 276 -4.53 14.03 -1.40
C ILE A 276 -3.62 15.23 -1.17
N VAL A 277 -2.40 15.22 -1.73
CA VAL A 277 -1.40 16.29 -1.53
C VAL A 277 -1.94 17.65 -2.00
N GLU A 278 -2.54 17.68 -3.20
CA GLU A 278 -3.07 18.91 -3.79
C GLU A 278 -4.32 19.40 -3.06
N ARG A 279 -5.28 18.52 -2.77
CA ARG A 279 -6.51 18.88 -2.06
C ARG A 279 -6.25 19.38 -0.65
N GLU A 280 -5.39 18.71 0.09
CA GLU A 280 -5.11 19.03 1.51
C GLU A 280 -3.96 20.04 1.67
N LYS A 281 -3.26 20.37 0.58
CA LYS A 281 -2.14 21.33 0.54
C LYS A 281 -1.04 20.98 1.56
N ILE A 282 -0.59 19.73 1.53
CA ILE A 282 0.37 19.18 2.50
C ILE A 282 1.79 19.04 1.94
N GLY A 283 2.04 19.50 0.72
CA GLY A 283 3.35 19.35 0.08
C GLY A 283 3.32 19.64 -1.41
N LEU A 284 4.28 19.09 -2.14
CA LEU A 284 4.41 19.26 -3.58
C LEU A 284 4.39 17.92 -4.34
N VAL A 285 4.01 18.01 -5.61
CA VAL A 285 4.05 16.92 -6.57
C VAL A 285 4.92 17.36 -7.74
N SER A 286 5.92 16.54 -8.13
CA SER A 286 6.74 16.82 -9.32
C SER A 286 5.97 16.58 -10.61
N GLU A 287 6.43 17.18 -11.72
CA GLU A 287 5.81 17.00 -13.03
C GLU A 287 5.93 15.56 -13.54
N SER A 288 7.06 14.93 -13.27
CA SER A 288 7.31 13.52 -13.64
C SER A 288 8.01 12.77 -12.50
N PHE A 289 8.39 11.50 -12.77
CA PHE A 289 9.24 10.71 -11.88
C PHE A 289 10.73 10.91 -12.14
N ASP A 290 11.12 11.90 -12.95
CA ASP A 290 12.51 12.26 -13.09
C ASP A 290 13.03 12.89 -11.78
N PRO A 291 14.18 12.45 -11.24
CA PRO A 291 14.75 13.04 -10.04
C PRO A 291 15.07 14.53 -10.19
N LEU A 292 15.38 15.01 -11.39
CA LEU A 292 15.64 16.42 -11.67
C LEU A 292 14.39 17.28 -11.47
N ASP A 293 13.23 16.83 -11.97
CA ASP A 293 11.97 17.58 -11.83
C ASP A 293 11.62 17.80 -10.35
N LEU A 294 11.78 16.74 -9.52
CA LEU A 294 11.52 16.87 -8.09
C LEU A 294 12.55 17.75 -7.38
N ALA A 295 13.84 17.65 -7.77
CA ALA A 295 14.89 18.47 -7.22
C ALA A 295 14.68 19.96 -7.56
N GLU A 296 14.36 20.29 -8.82
CA GLU A 296 14.06 21.65 -9.24
C GLU A 296 12.84 22.24 -8.50
N ALA A 297 11.78 21.42 -8.36
CA ALA A 297 10.60 21.84 -7.61
C ALA A 297 10.94 22.14 -6.14
N LEU A 298 11.73 21.29 -5.47
CA LEU A 298 12.19 21.50 -4.10
C LEU A 298 13.11 22.70 -3.96
N ASN A 299 14.03 22.94 -4.91
CA ASN A 299 14.94 24.09 -4.86
C ASN A 299 14.21 25.44 -4.93
N ARG A 300 12.99 25.48 -5.49
CA ARG A 300 12.13 26.69 -5.56
C ARG A 300 11.27 26.90 -4.31
N VAL A 301 11.23 25.92 -3.39
CA VAL A 301 10.37 25.99 -2.20
C VAL A 301 10.92 26.97 -1.17
N GLU A 302 10.04 27.80 -0.65
CA GLU A 302 10.34 28.72 0.45
C GLU A 302 10.07 28.07 1.82
N LEU A 303 10.73 28.53 2.87
CA LEU A 303 10.52 28.05 4.24
C LEU A 303 9.08 28.23 4.71
N SER A 304 8.43 29.29 4.24
CA SER A 304 7.01 29.57 4.50
C SER A 304 6.11 28.45 4.00
N ASP A 305 6.39 27.95 2.79
CA ASP A 305 5.60 26.86 2.18
C ASP A 305 5.73 25.57 2.98
N ILE A 306 6.97 25.19 3.33
CA ILE A 306 7.23 23.99 4.14
C ILE A 306 6.49 24.10 5.48
N ASN A 307 6.59 25.24 6.17
CA ASN A 307 5.91 25.47 7.44
C ASN A 307 4.39 25.42 7.31
N GLN A 308 3.83 25.93 6.21
CA GLN A 308 2.41 25.86 5.91
C GLN A 308 1.97 24.40 5.68
N TRP A 309 2.70 23.65 4.86
CA TRP A 309 2.42 22.23 4.57
C TRP A 309 2.48 21.37 5.84
N LYS A 310 3.48 21.59 6.71
CA LYS A 310 3.59 20.92 8.01
C LYS A 310 2.36 21.17 8.89
N GLN A 311 1.84 22.41 8.90
CA GLN A 311 0.62 22.75 9.63
C GLN A 311 -0.61 22.03 9.05
N GLN A 312 -0.73 21.95 7.72
CA GLN A 312 -1.83 21.24 7.06
C GLN A 312 -1.74 19.73 7.34
N SER A 313 -0.54 19.13 7.27
CA SER A 313 -0.33 17.73 7.63
C SER A 313 -0.76 17.45 9.08
N SER A 314 -0.41 18.30 10.02
CA SER A 314 -0.85 18.17 11.42
C SER A 314 -2.37 18.25 11.59
N ARG A 315 -3.05 19.10 10.81
CA ARG A 315 -4.53 19.14 10.80
C ARG A 315 -5.13 17.89 10.20
N LEU A 316 -4.55 17.41 9.11
CA LEU A 316 -4.99 16.19 8.41
C LEU A 316 -4.76 14.94 9.27
N ALA A 317 -3.66 14.86 10.03
CA ALA A 317 -3.36 13.75 10.94
C ALA A 317 -4.47 13.47 11.96
N ARG A 318 -5.17 14.51 12.42
CA ARG A 318 -6.32 14.37 13.33
C ARG A 318 -7.52 13.68 12.68
N LYS A 319 -7.62 13.72 11.35
CA LYS A 319 -8.70 13.11 10.56
C LYS A 319 -8.32 11.72 10.06
N LEU A 320 -7.04 11.54 9.69
CA LEU A 320 -6.51 10.32 9.10
C LEU A 320 -5.65 9.53 10.11
N ASN A 321 -6.28 8.73 10.95
CA ASN A 321 -5.61 7.86 11.93
C ASN A 321 -6.39 6.55 12.15
N SER A 322 -5.76 5.58 12.79
CA SER A 322 -6.32 4.24 13.02
C SER A 322 -7.63 4.26 13.82
N GLU A 323 -7.81 5.18 14.79
CA GLU A 323 -9.03 5.28 15.59
C GLU A 323 -10.24 5.67 14.72
N LYS A 324 -10.08 6.68 13.85
CA LYS A 324 -11.14 7.09 12.90
C LYS A 324 -11.42 5.99 11.88
N ASN A 325 -10.37 5.35 11.41
CA ASN A 325 -10.47 4.24 10.48
C ASN A 325 -11.24 3.05 11.08
N PHE A 326 -11.03 2.76 12.37
CA PHE A 326 -11.73 1.70 13.08
C PHE A 326 -13.25 1.97 13.19
N VAL A 327 -13.66 3.23 13.40
CA VAL A 327 -15.07 3.62 13.38
C VAL A 327 -15.68 3.33 12.00
N THR A 328 -14.98 3.76 10.93
CA THR A 328 -15.40 3.48 9.55
C THR A 328 -15.53 1.98 9.28
N PHE A 329 -14.53 1.19 9.71
CA PHE A 329 -14.56 -0.26 9.57
C PHE A 329 -15.76 -0.89 10.28
N LYS A 330 -16.04 -0.48 11.53
CA LYS A 330 -17.21 -0.98 12.26
C LYS A 330 -18.52 -0.70 11.51
N THR A 331 -18.68 0.52 11.00
CA THR A 331 -19.86 0.87 10.21
C THR A 331 -20.00 -0.01 8.98
N LEU A 332 -18.88 -0.23 8.24
CA LEU A 332 -18.88 -1.07 7.05
C LEU A 332 -19.28 -2.53 7.32
N ILE A 333 -18.88 -3.09 8.46
CA ILE A 333 -19.24 -4.47 8.81
C ILE A 333 -20.61 -4.60 9.50
N GLN A 334 -21.23 -3.49 9.93
CA GLN A 334 -22.53 -3.50 10.59
C GLN A 334 -23.69 -3.08 9.67
N SER A 335 -23.42 -2.33 8.60
CA SER A 335 -24.41 -1.68 7.73
C SER A 335 -25.02 -2.57 6.64
N THR A 336 -25.10 -3.89 6.88
CA THR A 336 -25.76 -4.82 5.94
C THR A 336 -26.73 -5.75 6.63
#